data_038ac50f3e2a7437e914bd62ed2d5dee
#
_entry.id   038ac50f3e2a7437e914bd62ed2d5dee
#
_cell.length_a   1.000
_cell.length_b   1.000
_cell.length_c   1.000
_cell.angle_alpha   90.00
_cell.angle_beta   90.00
_cell.angle_gamma   90.00
#
_symmetry.space_group_name_H-M   'P 1'
#
loop_
_entity.id
_entity.type
_entity.pdbx_description
1 polymer ?
#
loop_
_entity_poly.entity_id
_entity_poly.type
_entity_poly.pdbx_seq_one_letter_code
_entity_poly.pdbx_strand_id
1 'polypeptide(L)'
;LLLQEFGNLGTILISLPVALLLGLKKEAIGACYSINRDSNLGLTTDIYGPDATETKGTFAVYIVGSVIGTVFMSLLASIVASWNVFHPLALAMASGVGSGSMMTAAAGTLAAIYPDYAEVIPVLGGASDMLTGITGIYMGTFIGLPLTTWLYNKLEPTVGRIFARNTINSNAGGEAE
;
A
#
# COMPACT_ATOMS: atom_id res chain seq x y z
N LEU A 1 14.35 -6.67 3.15
CA LEU A 1 13.93 -5.49 3.94
C LEU A 1 14.38 -4.19 3.28
N LEU A 2 15.68 -3.93 3.07
CA LEU A 2 16.14 -2.65 2.47
C LEU A 2 15.57 -2.38 1.07
N LEU A 3 15.54 -3.38 0.20
CA LEU A 3 14.93 -3.25 -1.14
C LEU A 3 13.43 -2.95 -1.09
N GLN A 4 12.75 -3.42 -0.07
CA GLN A 4 11.34 -3.14 0.17
C GLN A 4 11.10 -1.65 0.42
N GLU A 5 11.93 -1.01 1.24
CA GLU A 5 11.76 0.42 1.55
C GLU A 5 11.91 1.28 0.29
N PHE A 6 12.83 0.94 -0.62
CA PHE A 6 12.94 1.59 -1.93
C PHE A 6 11.72 1.31 -2.81
N GLY A 7 11.20 0.08 -2.80
CA GLY A 7 9.98 -0.29 -3.52
C GLY A 7 8.76 0.50 -3.04
N ASN A 8 8.62 0.67 -1.73
CA ASN A 8 7.54 1.44 -1.11
C ASN A 8 7.58 2.92 -1.54
N LEU A 9 8.76 3.54 -1.58
CA LEU A 9 8.91 4.91 -2.10
C LEU A 9 8.56 5.00 -3.59
N GLY A 10 8.93 3.99 -4.39
CA GLY A 10 8.56 3.89 -5.80
C GLY A 10 7.06 3.83 -6.03
N THR A 11 6.33 3.17 -5.13
CA THR A 11 4.86 3.11 -5.18
C THR A 11 4.23 4.49 -5.10
N ILE A 12 4.74 5.39 -4.25
CA ILE A 12 4.25 6.77 -4.12
C ILE A 12 4.34 7.51 -5.46
N LEU A 13 5.47 7.35 -6.17
CA LEU A 13 5.72 8.03 -7.44
C LEU A 13 4.76 7.60 -8.56
N ILE A 14 4.28 6.37 -8.52
CA ILE A 14 3.35 5.82 -9.52
C ILE A 14 1.89 6.03 -9.09
N SER A 15 1.56 5.71 -7.83
CA SER A 15 0.17 5.74 -7.38
C SER A 15 -0.40 7.15 -7.25
N LEU A 16 0.40 8.14 -6.84
CA LEU A 16 -0.09 9.50 -6.64
C LEU A 16 -0.54 10.18 -7.94
N PRO A 17 0.22 10.16 -9.06
CA PRO A 17 -0.27 10.66 -10.33
C PRO A 17 -1.57 9.97 -10.79
N VAL A 18 -1.66 8.64 -10.63
CA VAL A 18 -2.86 7.88 -10.99
C VAL A 18 -4.05 8.28 -10.12
N ALA A 19 -3.86 8.42 -8.81
CA ALA A 19 -4.91 8.87 -7.89
C ALA A 19 -5.44 10.27 -8.24
N LEU A 20 -4.55 11.20 -8.60
CA LEU A 20 -4.93 12.55 -9.05
C LEU A 20 -5.67 12.53 -10.39
N LEU A 21 -5.28 11.66 -11.33
CA LEU A 21 -6.00 11.45 -12.60
C LEU A 21 -7.39 10.85 -12.39
N LEU A 22 -7.59 10.05 -11.35
CA LEU A 22 -8.88 9.52 -10.94
C LEU A 22 -9.75 10.52 -10.17
N GLY A 23 -9.23 11.73 -9.93
CA GLY A 23 -9.98 12.81 -9.29
C GLY A 23 -9.90 12.84 -7.76
N LEU A 24 -9.03 12.03 -7.14
CA LEU A 24 -8.75 12.15 -5.72
C LEU A 24 -8.02 13.48 -5.46
N LYS A 25 -8.36 14.10 -4.33
CA LYS A 25 -7.72 15.32 -3.88
C LYS A 25 -6.78 14.99 -2.70
N LYS A 26 -6.98 15.62 -1.57
CA LYS A 26 -6.15 15.40 -0.37
C LYS A 26 -6.20 13.96 0.15
N GLU A 27 -7.25 13.20 -0.17
CA GLU A 27 -7.35 11.77 0.09
C GLU A 27 -6.18 10.99 -0.54
N ALA A 28 -5.68 11.47 -1.70
CA ALA A 28 -4.56 10.84 -2.39
C ALA A 28 -3.28 10.82 -1.54
N ILE A 29 -3.08 11.79 -0.65
CA ILE A 29 -1.90 11.82 0.24
C ILE A 29 -1.91 10.59 1.13
N GLY A 30 -3.00 10.33 1.83
CA GLY A 30 -3.12 9.17 2.70
C GLY A 30 -3.24 7.84 1.94
N ALA A 31 -3.93 7.84 0.79
CA ALA A 31 -4.14 6.64 0.00
C ALA A 31 -2.88 6.14 -0.72
N CYS A 32 -2.01 7.04 -1.17
CA CYS A 32 -0.81 6.70 -1.95
C CYS A 32 0.44 6.54 -1.11
N TYR A 33 0.44 7.06 0.11
CA TYR A 33 1.48 6.86 1.08
C TYR A 33 1.24 5.51 1.78
N SER A 34 2.01 4.49 1.45
CA SER A 34 1.86 3.17 2.07
C SER A 34 3.21 2.47 2.14
N ILE A 35 3.82 2.52 3.31
CA ILE A 35 5.07 1.80 3.59
C ILE A 35 4.76 0.52 4.37
N ASN A 36 4.05 0.62 5.48
CA ASN A 36 3.38 -0.50 6.13
C ASN A 36 1.95 -0.03 6.44
N ARG A 37 0.96 -0.76 5.94
CA ARG A 37 -0.44 -0.31 5.95
C ARG A 37 -0.99 -0.08 7.36
N ASP A 38 -0.63 -0.93 8.30
CA ASP A 38 -1.13 -0.84 9.68
C ASP A 38 -0.54 0.39 10.39
N SER A 39 0.77 0.59 10.26
CA SER A 39 1.47 1.77 10.79
C SER A 39 1.05 3.06 10.09
N ASN A 40 0.71 3.00 8.80
CA ASN A 40 0.31 4.15 8.01
C ASN A 40 -1.00 4.76 8.52
N LEU A 41 -1.98 3.93 8.86
CA LEU A 41 -3.25 4.42 9.41
C LEU A 41 -3.05 5.11 10.76
N GLY A 42 -2.23 4.54 11.65
CA GLY A 42 -1.87 5.18 12.91
C GLY A 42 -1.20 6.53 12.70
N LEU A 43 -0.17 6.57 11.85
CA LEU A 43 0.59 7.79 11.57
C LEU A 43 -0.26 8.91 10.96
N THR A 44 -1.12 8.62 9.99
CA THR A 44 -2.00 9.64 9.41
C THR A 44 -3.06 10.14 10.39
N THR A 45 -3.56 9.25 11.25
CA THR A 45 -4.50 9.63 12.32
C THR A 45 -3.84 10.54 13.34
N ASP A 46 -2.60 10.27 13.73
CA ASP A 46 -1.86 11.09 14.71
C ASP A 46 -1.47 12.47 14.15
N ILE A 47 -1.09 12.55 12.86
CA ILE A 47 -0.62 13.79 12.24
C ILE A 47 -1.77 14.68 11.79
N TYR A 48 -2.78 14.12 11.15
CA TYR A 48 -3.87 14.90 10.54
C TYR A 48 -5.17 14.88 11.35
N GLY A 49 -5.31 13.93 12.26
CA GLY A 49 -6.54 13.67 13.01
C GLY A 49 -7.44 12.62 12.32
N PRO A 50 -8.35 12.00 13.09
CA PRO A 50 -9.18 10.88 12.59
C PRO A 50 -10.19 11.30 11.51
N ASP A 51 -10.67 12.55 11.55
CA ASP A 51 -11.68 13.08 10.62
C ASP A 51 -11.08 13.73 9.36
N ALA A 52 -9.76 13.86 9.30
CA ALA A 52 -9.08 14.49 8.18
C ALA A 52 -9.28 13.71 6.87
N THR A 53 -9.28 14.46 5.78
CA THR A 53 -9.45 13.91 4.42
C THR A 53 -8.32 12.95 4.08
N GLU A 54 -7.10 13.25 4.48
CA GLU A 54 -5.91 12.42 4.33
C GLU A 54 -6.08 11.07 5.06
N THR A 55 -6.57 11.09 6.29
CA THR A 55 -6.83 9.88 7.09
C THR A 55 -7.95 9.03 6.49
N LYS A 56 -9.01 9.65 5.96
CA LYS A 56 -10.07 8.93 5.25
C LYS A 56 -9.55 8.21 4.01
N GLY A 57 -8.64 8.83 3.27
CA GLY A 57 -7.95 8.17 2.15
C GLY A 57 -7.16 6.94 2.58
N THR A 58 -6.38 7.05 3.65
CA THR A 58 -5.65 5.91 4.24
C THR A 58 -6.60 4.81 4.70
N PHE A 59 -7.69 5.17 5.38
CA PHE A 59 -8.66 4.21 5.89
C PHE A 59 -9.38 3.44 4.78
N ALA A 60 -9.75 4.12 3.68
CA ALA A 60 -10.37 3.48 2.53
C ALA A 60 -9.44 2.42 1.91
N VAL A 61 -8.17 2.77 1.69
CA VAL A 61 -7.16 1.83 1.18
C VAL A 61 -6.86 0.72 2.18
N TYR A 62 -6.91 1.02 3.49
CA TYR A 62 -6.74 0.01 4.54
C TYR A 62 -7.81 -1.09 4.44
N ILE A 63 -9.10 -0.72 4.33
CA ILE A 63 -10.21 -1.69 4.23
C ILE A 63 -10.10 -2.48 2.92
N VAL A 64 -10.03 -1.80 1.78
CA VAL A 64 -9.96 -2.46 0.46
C VAL A 64 -8.74 -3.35 0.36
N GLY A 65 -7.59 -2.87 0.82
CA GLY A 65 -6.34 -3.62 0.83
C GLY A 65 -6.38 -4.83 1.77
N SER A 66 -7.15 -4.80 2.87
CA SER A 66 -7.31 -5.97 3.75
C SER A 66 -8.04 -7.11 3.06
N VAL A 67 -9.05 -6.81 2.25
CA VAL A 67 -9.85 -7.82 1.55
C VAL A 67 -9.17 -8.28 0.26
N ILE A 68 -8.91 -7.34 -0.64
CA ILE A 68 -8.34 -7.66 -1.97
C ILE A 68 -6.87 -8.06 -1.86
N GLY A 69 -6.12 -7.39 -0.99
CA GLY A 69 -4.70 -7.64 -0.81
C GLY A 69 -4.39 -9.02 -0.23
N THR A 70 -5.19 -9.53 0.68
CA THR A 70 -5.00 -10.89 1.23
C THR A 70 -5.18 -11.97 0.16
N VAL A 71 -6.22 -11.84 -0.67
CA VAL A 71 -6.45 -12.75 -1.80
C VAL A 71 -5.30 -12.65 -2.82
N PHE A 72 -4.92 -11.42 -3.17
CA PHE A 72 -3.80 -11.19 -4.10
C PHE A 72 -2.49 -11.77 -3.59
N MET A 73 -2.15 -11.57 -2.32
CA MET A 73 -0.90 -12.07 -1.73
C MET A 73 -0.87 -13.60 -1.62
N SER A 74 -2.01 -14.25 -1.36
CA SER A 74 -2.11 -15.71 -1.40
C SER A 74 -1.85 -16.26 -2.80
N LEU A 75 -2.48 -15.66 -3.82
CA LEU A 75 -2.26 -16.03 -5.22
C LEU A 75 -0.82 -15.79 -5.66
N LEU A 76 -0.27 -14.63 -5.33
CA LEU A 76 1.12 -14.28 -5.65
C LEU A 76 2.10 -15.25 -5.00
N ALA A 77 1.91 -15.58 -3.72
CA ALA A 77 2.73 -16.55 -3.00
C ALA A 77 2.70 -17.92 -3.68
N SER A 78 1.52 -18.39 -4.11
CA SER A 78 1.37 -19.65 -4.85
C SER A 78 2.08 -19.61 -6.20
N ILE A 79 1.93 -18.54 -6.97
CA ILE A 79 2.58 -18.39 -8.29
C ILE A 79 4.11 -18.37 -8.13
N VAL A 80 4.63 -17.55 -7.20
CA VAL A 80 6.09 -17.44 -7.02
C VAL A 80 6.68 -18.74 -6.47
N ALA A 81 5.95 -19.45 -5.59
CA ALA A 81 6.35 -20.76 -5.11
C ALA A 81 6.45 -21.79 -6.25
N SER A 82 5.53 -21.74 -7.23
CA SER A 82 5.53 -22.66 -8.37
C SER A 82 6.74 -22.51 -9.30
N TRP A 83 7.40 -21.37 -9.29
CA TRP A 83 8.63 -21.16 -10.08
C TRP A 83 9.83 -21.98 -9.56
N ASN A 84 9.80 -22.41 -8.32
CA ASN A 84 10.90 -23.18 -7.67
C ASN A 84 12.28 -22.52 -7.76
N VAL A 85 12.32 -21.19 -7.89
CA VAL A 85 13.57 -20.40 -7.96
C VAL A 85 14.05 -20.01 -6.58
N PHE A 86 13.11 -19.74 -5.66
CA PHE A 86 13.41 -19.21 -4.35
C PHE A 86 13.30 -20.29 -3.27
N HIS A 87 14.19 -20.20 -2.29
CA HIS A 87 14.13 -21.09 -1.14
C HIS A 87 12.88 -20.79 -0.29
N PRO A 88 12.17 -21.80 0.27
CA PRO A 88 10.94 -21.57 1.06
C PRO A 88 11.09 -20.56 2.21
N LEU A 89 12.23 -20.56 2.89
CA LEU A 89 12.49 -19.60 3.97
C LEU A 89 12.68 -18.16 3.47
N ALA A 90 13.18 -17.97 2.24
CA ALA A 90 13.26 -16.66 1.62
C ALA A 90 11.86 -16.14 1.25
N LEU A 91 10.98 -17.00 0.75
CA LEU A 91 9.58 -16.69 0.49
C LEU A 91 8.82 -16.37 1.79
N ALA A 92 9.12 -17.12 2.88
CA ALA A 92 8.57 -16.85 4.19
C ALA A 92 8.93 -15.43 4.68
N MET A 93 10.18 -15.02 4.58
CA MET A 93 10.61 -13.65 4.90
C MET A 93 9.95 -12.61 3.99
N ALA A 94 9.81 -12.91 2.70
CA ALA A 94 9.16 -12.01 1.74
C ALA A 94 7.66 -11.86 2.00
N SER A 95 6.99 -12.85 2.59
CA SER A 95 5.57 -12.77 2.92
C SER A 95 5.25 -11.70 3.98
N GLY A 96 6.22 -11.34 4.82
CA GLY A 96 6.07 -10.34 5.89
C GLY A 96 6.09 -8.89 5.42
N VAL A 97 5.74 -8.64 4.15
CA VAL A 97 5.74 -7.31 3.55
C VAL A 97 4.31 -6.80 3.42
N GLY A 98 4.04 -5.61 3.95
CA GLY A 98 2.81 -4.89 3.68
C GLY A 98 1.81 -4.79 4.83
N SER A 99 1.39 -5.86 5.46
CA SER A 99 0.57 -5.87 6.68
C SER A 99 0.37 -7.28 7.23
N GLY A 100 0.04 -7.38 8.51
CA GLY A 100 -0.17 -8.65 9.20
C GLY A 100 -1.23 -9.55 8.54
N SER A 101 -2.31 -8.99 8.00
CA SER A 101 -3.34 -9.78 7.29
C SER A 101 -2.85 -10.37 5.97
N MET A 102 -2.10 -9.59 5.18
CA MET A 102 -1.49 -10.06 3.93
C MET A 102 -0.39 -11.08 4.21
N MET A 103 0.44 -10.83 5.24
CA MET A 103 1.47 -11.76 5.70
C MET A 103 0.86 -13.10 6.07
N THR A 104 -0.19 -13.10 6.91
CA THR A 104 -0.84 -14.33 7.37
C THR A 104 -1.40 -15.14 6.18
N ALA A 105 -2.00 -14.47 5.20
CA ALA A 105 -2.55 -15.11 4.01
C ALA A 105 -1.44 -15.73 3.12
N ALA A 106 -0.37 -14.99 2.87
CA ALA A 106 0.76 -15.47 2.08
C ALA A 106 1.53 -16.59 2.80
N ALA A 107 1.85 -16.41 4.09
CA ALA A 107 2.54 -17.41 4.89
C ALA A 107 1.72 -18.71 5.03
N GLY A 108 0.40 -18.61 5.23
CA GLY A 108 -0.49 -19.76 5.27
C GLY A 108 -0.48 -20.54 3.95
N THR A 109 -0.49 -19.84 2.82
CA THR A 109 -0.37 -20.46 1.49
C THR A 109 0.97 -21.16 1.31
N LEU A 110 2.07 -20.53 1.70
CA LEU A 110 3.40 -21.11 1.61
C LEU A 110 3.57 -22.32 2.54
N ALA A 111 3.02 -22.27 3.76
CA ALA A 111 3.04 -23.39 4.69
C ALA A 111 2.27 -24.62 4.16
N ALA A 112 1.19 -24.40 3.43
CA ALA A 112 0.45 -25.47 2.78
C ALA A 112 1.23 -26.10 1.59
N ILE A 113 2.02 -25.29 0.85
CA ILE A 113 2.84 -25.74 -0.28
C ILE A 113 4.11 -26.46 0.19
N TYR A 114 4.69 -26.02 1.31
CA TYR A 114 5.94 -26.54 1.87
C TYR A 114 5.73 -27.12 3.27
N PRO A 115 5.16 -28.34 3.41
CA PRO A 115 4.84 -28.93 4.71
C PRO A 115 6.05 -29.08 5.63
N ASP A 116 7.23 -29.34 5.09
CA ASP A 116 8.49 -29.49 5.88
C ASP A 116 8.90 -28.18 6.58
N TYR A 117 8.38 -27.04 6.12
CA TYR A 117 8.67 -25.73 6.67
C TYR A 117 7.43 -25.07 7.29
N ALA A 118 6.32 -25.79 7.44
CA ALA A 118 5.02 -25.24 7.82
C ALA A 118 5.05 -24.48 9.16
N GLU A 119 5.84 -24.93 10.13
CA GLU A 119 5.96 -24.27 11.43
C GLU A 119 6.85 -23.01 11.39
N VAL A 120 7.89 -23.03 10.54
CA VAL A 120 8.87 -21.93 10.48
C VAL A 120 8.40 -20.78 9.61
N ILE A 121 7.62 -21.05 8.56
CA ILE A 121 7.15 -20.03 7.61
C ILE A 121 6.36 -18.91 8.29
N PRO A 122 5.34 -19.19 9.13
CA PRO A 122 4.61 -18.12 9.82
C PRO A 122 5.48 -17.32 10.80
N VAL A 123 6.44 -17.97 11.43
CA VAL A 123 7.37 -17.31 12.36
C VAL A 123 8.27 -16.32 11.64
N LEU A 124 8.85 -16.71 10.51
CA LEU A 124 9.71 -15.84 9.71
C LEU A 124 8.89 -14.71 9.05
N GLY A 125 7.68 -15.01 8.56
CA GLY A 125 6.77 -14.00 8.04
C GLY A 125 6.42 -12.95 9.10
N GLY A 126 6.05 -13.38 10.29
CA GLY A 126 5.74 -12.50 11.41
C GLY A 126 6.93 -11.66 11.88
N ALA A 127 8.12 -12.26 11.96
CA ALA A 127 9.36 -11.52 12.28
C ALA A 127 9.67 -10.45 11.22
N SER A 128 9.48 -10.77 9.94
CA SER A 128 9.66 -9.82 8.85
C SER A 128 8.63 -8.69 8.91
N ASP A 129 7.35 -9.00 9.15
CA ASP A 129 6.28 -8.01 9.27
C ASP A 129 6.53 -7.04 10.44
N MET A 130 6.95 -7.55 11.58
CA MET A 130 7.31 -6.74 12.74
C MET A 130 8.48 -5.78 12.42
N LEU A 131 9.53 -6.26 11.77
CA LEU A 131 10.67 -5.43 11.38
C LEU A 131 10.27 -4.36 10.37
N THR A 132 9.47 -4.71 9.37
CA THR A 132 8.99 -3.76 8.37
C THR A 132 8.00 -2.76 8.96
N GLY A 133 7.23 -3.15 9.97
CA GLY A 133 6.37 -2.23 10.72
C GLY A 133 7.18 -1.15 11.44
N ILE A 134 8.26 -1.53 12.09
CA ILE A 134 9.16 -0.59 12.79
C ILE A 134 9.85 0.35 11.79
N THR A 135 10.50 -0.20 10.76
CA THR A 135 11.19 0.62 9.75
C THR A 135 10.19 1.49 8.97
N GLY A 136 8.99 0.97 8.70
CA GLY A 136 7.91 1.66 8.02
C GLY A 136 7.44 2.93 8.74
N ILE A 137 7.37 2.93 10.07
CA ILE A 137 7.02 4.13 10.85
C ILE A 137 8.06 5.23 10.61
N TYR A 138 9.34 4.91 10.72
CA TYR A 138 10.41 5.89 10.52
C TYR A 138 10.47 6.39 9.07
N MET A 139 10.49 5.47 8.12
CA MET A 139 10.50 5.81 6.69
C MET A 139 9.25 6.61 6.30
N GLY A 140 8.11 6.25 6.86
CA GLY A 140 6.85 6.95 6.65
C GLY A 140 6.88 8.37 7.16
N THR A 141 7.29 8.55 8.40
CA THR A 141 7.30 9.85 9.06
C THR A 141 8.30 10.81 8.43
N PHE A 142 9.51 10.34 8.15
CA PHE A 142 10.61 11.22 7.75
C PHE A 142 10.75 11.37 6.23
N ILE A 143 10.32 10.39 5.44
CA ILE A 143 10.51 10.40 4.00
C ILE A 143 9.17 10.26 3.26
N GLY A 144 8.40 9.24 3.55
CA GLY A 144 7.21 8.89 2.78
C GLY A 144 6.15 10.00 2.77
N LEU A 145 5.73 10.45 3.93
CA LEU A 145 4.69 11.45 4.07
C LEU A 145 5.13 12.84 3.58
N PRO A 146 6.33 13.35 3.93
CA PRO A 146 6.84 14.60 3.36
C PRO A 146 6.99 14.54 1.82
N LEU A 147 7.50 13.43 1.28
CA LEU A 147 7.63 13.22 -0.16
C LEU A 147 6.27 13.22 -0.86
N THR A 148 5.30 12.49 -0.31
CA THR A 148 3.95 12.42 -0.87
C THR A 148 3.27 13.78 -0.86
N THR A 149 3.37 14.52 0.25
CA THR A 149 2.81 15.87 0.38
C THR A 149 3.46 16.86 -0.58
N TRP A 150 4.80 16.82 -0.70
CA TRP A 150 5.53 17.66 -1.63
C TRP A 150 5.14 17.34 -3.09
N LEU A 151 5.08 16.07 -3.44
CA LEU A 151 4.71 15.63 -4.78
C LEU A 151 3.25 15.97 -5.10
N TYR A 152 2.35 15.82 -4.14
CA TYR A 152 0.95 16.24 -4.25
C TYR A 152 0.84 17.73 -4.58
N ASN A 153 1.50 18.59 -3.79
CA ASN A 153 1.46 20.05 -4.00
C ASN A 153 2.03 20.47 -5.37
N LYS A 154 2.95 19.68 -5.92
CA LYS A 154 3.54 19.94 -7.24
C LYS A 154 2.66 19.43 -8.40
N LEU A 155 2.00 18.30 -8.24
CA LEU A 155 1.23 17.64 -9.30
C LEU A 155 -0.23 18.08 -9.33
N GLU A 156 -0.85 18.36 -8.18
CA GLU A 156 -2.26 18.75 -8.10
C GLU A 156 -2.61 19.95 -8.97
N PRO A 157 -1.84 21.07 -9.02
CA PRO A 157 -2.14 22.21 -9.87
C PRO A 157 -2.15 21.89 -11.37
N THR A 158 -1.42 20.85 -11.77
CA THR A 158 -1.26 20.48 -13.19
C THR A 158 -2.25 19.36 -13.57
N VAL A 159 -2.23 18.27 -12.82
CA VAL A 159 -3.03 17.07 -13.12
C VAL A 159 -4.47 17.20 -12.64
N GLY A 160 -4.70 17.79 -11.47
CA GLY A 160 -6.05 18.00 -10.92
C GLY A 160 -6.92 18.93 -11.78
N ARG A 161 -6.32 19.90 -12.47
CA ARG A 161 -7.04 20.78 -13.41
C ARG A 161 -7.57 20.06 -14.66
N ILE A 162 -6.89 19.03 -15.11
CA ILE A 162 -7.30 18.24 -16.28
C ILE A 162 -8.62 17.53 -15.97
N PHE A 163 -8.76 16.98 -14.78
CA PHE A 163 -9.97 16.27 -14.37
C PHE A 163 -11.13 17.22 -14.10
N ALA A 164 -10.90 18.35 -13.41
CA ALA A 164 -11.92 19.37 -13.17
C ALA A 164 -12.52 19.91 -14.48
N ARG A 165 -11.71 20.07 -15.53
CA ARG A 165 -12.16 20.52 -16.85
C ARG A 165 -13.03 19.47 -17.55
N ASN A 166 -12.72 18.18 -17.40
CA ASN A 166 -13.50 17.11 -18.01
C ASN A 166 -14.87 16.94 -17.33
N THR A 167 -14.96 17.13 -16.01
CA THR A 167 -16.22 17.02 -15.27
C THR A 167 -17.18 18.18 -15.59
N ILE A 168 -16.66 19.39 -15.80
CA ILE A 168 -17.46 20.56 -16.19
C ILE A 168 -18.02 20.34 -17.61
N ASN A 169 -17.22 19.83 -18.54
CA ASN A 169 -17.66 19.55 -19.90
C ASN A 169 -18.69 18.40 -20.00
N SER A 170 -18.57 17.41 -19.11
CA SER A 170 -19.53 16.28 -19.02
C SER A 170 -20.90 16.72 -18.49
N ASN A 171 -20.93 17.64 -17.52
CA ASN A 171 -22.19 18.16 -16.96
C ASN A 171 -22.87 19.19 -17.90
N ALA A 172 -22.09 19.93 -18.66
CA ALA A 172 -22.65 20.88 -19.65
C ALA A 172 -23.27 20.20 -20.90
N GLY A 173 -22.87 18.92 -21.16
CA GLY A 173 -23.46 18.13 -22.25
C GLY A 173 -24.73 17.35 -21.88
N GLY A 174 -25.03 17.21 -20.57
CA GLY A 174 -26.20 16.48 -20.06
C GLY A 174 -27.46 17.31 -19.86
N GLU A 175 -27.38 18.63 -19.99
CA GLU A 175 -28.53 19.54 -19.86
C GLU A 175 -29.13 19.96 -21.24
N ALA A 176 -28.67 19.34 -22.32
CA ALA A 176 -29.10 19.68 -23.70
C ALA A 176 -29.88 18.55 -24.44
N GLU A 177 -30.38 17.54 -23.70
CA GLU A 177 -31.28 16.51 -24.26
C GLU A 177 -32.66 16.53 -23.59
#